data_e33c8cef90284db45e843b3bc0fd15af
#
_entry.id   e33c8cef90284db45e843b3bc0fd15af
#
_cell.length_a   1.000
_cell.length_b   1.000
_cell.length_c   1.000
_cell.angle_alpha   90.00
_cell.angle_beta   90.00
_cell.angle_gamma   90.00
#
_symmetry.space_group_name_H-M   'P 1'
#
loop_
_entity.id
_entity.type
_entity.pdbx_description
1 polymer ?
#
loop_
_entity_poly.entity_id
_entity_poly.type
_entity_poly.pdbx_seq_one_letter_code
_entity_poly.pdbx_strand_id
1 'polypeptide(L)'
;MNTAREEILDRIRTAVLQQGGHSSPSAVPPGGPSAVGRAATPAEVGAAYAALPRDYRRAHHEAATIDIVALFAERAADYRAVVERVPEAGLPAAIARVLAGLPTFMVPAGVPPQWLAGLSADGADGADGPAAAAPAGQAATGRIVVDDPPLSARELDAVAGVITGCAAAIAETGTIILDHGPGQGRRALTLVPDFHLVVVRADQVAADLPDAIARLDPARPHTFISGPSATSDIELIRVEGVHGPRNLHILVAGLPAPPVFIVSPPR
;
A
#
# COMPACT_ATOMS: atom_id res chain seq x y z
N MET A 1 24.57 -28.56 26.11
CA MET A 1 23.91 -28.71 24.79
C MET A 1 23.73 -27.31 24.24
N ASN A 2 24.51 -26.91 23.26
CA ASN A 2 24.32 -25.62 22.59
C ASN A 2 22.95 -25.59 21.90
N THR A 3 22.23 -24.51 22.07
CA THR A 3 20.96 -24.32 21.37
C THR A 3 21.19 -24.11 19.87
N ALA A 4 20.27 -24.51 19.01
CA ALA A 4 20.37 -24.29 17.55
C ALA A 4 20.65 -22.80 17.19
N ARG A 5 20.21 -21.86 18.03
CA ARG A 5 20.51 -20.43 17.92
C ARG A 5 22.00 -20.14 18.08
N GLU A 6 22.66 -20.73 19.08
CA GLU A 6 24.11 -20.53 19.33
C GLU A 6 24.93 -21.09 18.18
N GLU A 7 24.54 -22.25 17.65
CA GLU A 7 25.21 -22.86 16.50
C GLU A 7 25.10 -22.00 15.25
N ILE A 8 23.92 -21.42 14.96
CA ILE A 8 23.72 -20.50 13.83
C ILE A 8 24.55 -19.23 14.01
N LEU A 9 24.58 -18.66 15.21
CA LEU A 9 25.36 -17.45 15.49
C LEU A 9 26.86 -17.71 15.35
N ASP A 10 27.36 -18.86 15.75
CA ASP A 10 28.77 -19.24 15.58
C ASP A 10 29.14 -19.46 14.11
N ARG A 11 28.26 -20.07 13.32
CA ARG A 11 28.46 -20.17 11.87
C ARG A 11 28.51 -18.81 11.19
N ILE A 12 27.65 -17.89 11.57
CA ILE A 12 27.66 -16.51 11.04
C ILE A 12 28.96 -15.80 11.43
N ARG A 13 29.39 -15.88 12.69
CA ARG A 13 30.65 -15.28 13.16
C ARG A 13 31.85 -15.83 12.40
N THR A 14 31.89 -17.14 12.21
CA THR A 14 32.98 -17.82 11.48
C THR A 14 33.01 -17.38 10.00
N ALA A 15 31.83 -17.28 9.35
CA ALA A 15 31.74 -16.84 7.96
C ALA A 15 32.19 -15.37 7.78
N VAL A 16 31.77 -14.47 8.69
CA VAL A 16 32.20 -13.07 8.68
C VAL A 16 33.70 -12.92 8.87
N LEU A 17 34.30 -13.71 9.76
CA LEU A 17 35.75 -13.71 9.98
C LEU A 17 36.57 -14.28 8.79
N GLN A 18 35.98 -15.24 8.05
CA GLN A 18 36.61 -15.83 6.87
C GLN A 18 36.50 -14.95 5.63
N GLN A 19 35.48 -14.09 5.51
CA GLN A 19 35.33 -13.15 4.39
C GLN A 19 36.23 -11.90 4.50
N GLY A 20 36.93 -11.70 5.60
CA GLY A 20 37.89 -10.59 5.78
C GLY A 20 39.10 -10.62 4.85
N GLY A 21 39.18 -11.57 3.90
CA GLY A 21 40.27 -11.76 2.97
C GLY A 21 40.07 -11.29 1.51
N HIS A 22 38.89 -10.76 1.16
CA HIS A 22 38.62 -10.25 -0.21
C HIS A 22 38.57 -8.73 -0.19
N SER A 23 39.68 -8.12 -0.58
CA SER A 23 39.84 -6.69 -0.81
C SER A 23 38.98 -6.24 -1.99
N SER A 24 37.89 -5.51 -1.72
CA SER A 24 37.25 -4.62 -2.70
C SER A 24 38.02 -3.28 -2.72
N PRO A 25 38.35 -2.72 -3.88
CA PRO A 25 39.08 -1.47 -3.97
C PRO A 25 38.10 -0.28 -3.80
N SER A 26 37.99 0.22 -2.59
CA SER A 26 37.44 1.57 -2.36
C SER A 26 38.29 2.21 -1.26
N ALA A 27 38.95 3.30 -1.60
CA ALA A 27 39.94 3.98 -0.83
C ALA A 27 39.42 4.45 0.53
N VAL A 28 39.77 3.74 1.59
CA VAL A 28 39.84 4.26 2.96
C VAL A 28 41.29 4.63 3.22
N PRO A 29 41.60 5.84 3.71
CA PRO A 29 42.98 6.25 3.96
C PRO A 29 43.62 5.38 5.05
N PRO A 30 44.90 5.00 4.93
CA PRO A 30 45.61 4.19 5.92
C PRO A 30 45.95 5.06 7.13
N GLY A 31 45.40 4.75 8.27
CA GLY A 31 45.80 5.45 9.51
C GLY A 31 44.89 5.20 10.69
N GLY A 32 44.85 3.96 11.19
CA GLY A 32 44.27 3.67 12.49
C GLY A 32 44.67 2.27 12.95
N PRO A 33 45.07 2.06 14.22
CA PRO A 33 45.53 0.77 14.71
C PRO A 33 44.42 -0.25 14.64
N SER A 34 44.72 -1.41 14.06
CA SER A 34 43.93 -2.61 14.07
C SER A 34 43.67 -3.06 15.53
N ALA A 35 42.66 -2.51 16.14
CA ALA A 35 42.16 -2.97 17.42
C ALA A 35 41.11 -4.05 17.14
N VAL A 36 41.56 -5.31 17.04
CA VAL A 36 40.70 -6.47 17.37
C VAL A 36 40.41 -6.32 18.86
N GLY A 37 39.47 -5.44 19.18
CA GLY A 37 39.17 -5.01 20.53
C GLY A 37 37.75 -5.39 20.89
N ARG A 38 37.57 -5.85 22.08
CA ARG A 38 36.38 -5.97 22.93
C ARG A 38 35.04 -5.62 22.24
N ALA A 39 34.14 -6.57 22.16
CA ALA A 39 32.78 -6.29 21.70
C ALA A 39 32.20 -5.07 22.44
N ALA A 40 31.70 -4.09 21.70
CA ALA A 40 31.10 -2.88 22.27
C ALA A 40 29.96 -3.24 23.23
N THR A 41 29.89 -2.58 24.35
CA THR A 41 28.77 -2.75 25.28
C THR A 41 27.47 -2.18 24.67
N PRO A 42 26.29 -2.63 25.12
CA PRO A 42 25.02 -2.05 24.68
C PRO A 42 24.96 -0.52 24.88
N ALA A 43 25.60 0.01 25.94
CA ALA A 43 25.65 1.45 26.20
C ALA A 43 26.54 2.18 25.16
N GLU A 44 27.70 1.62 24.79
CA GLU A 44 28.58 2.18 23.75
C GLU A 44 27.90 2.15 22.36
N VAL A 45 27.21 1.06 22.04
CA VAL A 45 26.40 0.96 20.81
C VAL A 45 25.28 2.00 20.81
N GLY A 46 24.58 2.16 21.94
CA GLY A 46 23.52 3.17 22.10
C GLY A 46 24.05 4.60 21.94
N ALA A 47 25.21 4.91 22.54
CA ALA A 47 25.85 6.21 22.42
C ALA A 47 26.33 6.48 20.97
N ALA A 48 26.94 5.50 20.32
CA ALA A 48 27.36 5.61 18.91
C ALA A 48 26.15 5.80 17.98
N TYR A 49 25.06 5.06 18.22
CA TYR A 49 23.81 5.22 17.47
C TYR A 49 23.18 6.59 17.68
N ALA A 50 23.20 7.11 18.91
CA ALA A 50 22.69 8.45 19.21
C ALA A 50 23.52 9.57 18.55
N ALA A 51 24.83 9.33 18.39
CA ALA A 51 25.76 10.29 17.76
C ALA A 51 25.70 10.29 16.21
N LEU A 52 25.00 9.34 15.59
CA LEU A 52 24.84 9.33 14.13
C LEU A 52 24.14 10.61 13.66
N PRO A 53 24.72 11.33 12.70
CA PRO A 53 24.04 12.49 12.10
C PRO A 53 22.75 11.99 11.44
N ARG A 54 21.63 12.67 11.74
CA ARG A 54 20.30 12.42 11.17
C ARG A 54 19.80 13.60 10.35
N ASP A 55 20.73 14.28 9.72
CA ASP A 55 20.40 15.38 8.80
C ASP A 55 19.94 14.79 7.45
N TYR A 56 18.83 14.08 7.53
CA TYR A 56 18.20 13.49 6.34
C TYR A 56 17.52 14.58 5.51
N ARG A 57 17.66 14.48 4.20
CA ARG A 57 16.92 15.31 3.27
C ARG A 57 15.41 15.09 3.48
N ARG A 58 14.69 16.16 3.83
CA ARG A 58 13.28 16.09 4.21
C ARG A 58 12.30 16.32 3.07
N ALA A 59 12.79 16.81 1.93
CA ALA A 59 12.00 17.00 0.71
C ALA A 59 12.91 16.91 -0.52
N HIS A 60 12.42 16.29 -1.58
CA HIS A 60 13.11 16.23 -2.88
C HIS A 60 12.55 17.24 -3.86
N HIS A 61 11.30 17.68 -3.67
CA HIS A 61 10.60 18.63 -4.51
C HIS A 61 10.07 19.82 -3.71
N GLU A 62 10.16 21.00 -4.29
CA GLU A 62 9.39 22.15 -3.78
C GLU A 62 7.94 21.97 -4.22
N ALA A 63 7.05 21.68 -3.25
CA ALA A 63 5.64 21.39 -3.49
C ALA A 63 4.88 22.52 -4.23
N ALA A 64 5.42 23.72 -4.26
CA ALA A 64 4.80 24.90 -4.89
C ALA A 64 4.86 24.90 -6.43
N THR A 65 5.65 24.03 -7.06
CA THR A 65 5.91 24.08 -8.52
C THR A 65 5.28 22.93 -9.31
N ILE A 66 4.74 21.90 -8.64
CA ILE A 66 4.24 20.68 -9.30
C ILE A 66 2.80 20.40 -8.83
N ASP A 67 1.91 20.05 -9.76
CA ASP A 67 0.62 19.42 -9.40
C ASP A 67 0.90 17.99 -8.90
N ILE A 68 1.12 17.87 -7.58
CA ILE A 68 1.48 16.60 -6.94
C ILE A 68 0.40 15.54 -7.11
N VAL A 69 -0.86 15.94 -7.26
CA VAL A 69 -1.97 15.01 -7.50
C VAL A 69 -1.96 14.49 -8.93
N ALA A 70 -1.65 15.35 -9.91
CA ALA A 70 -1.47 14.92 -11.29
C ALA A 70 -0.27 13.96 -11.42
N LEU A 71 0.86 14.29 -10.77
CA LEU A 71 2.04 13.43 -10.73
C LEU A 71 1.72 12.07 -10.08
N PHE A 72 1.00 12.07 -8.95
CA PHE A 72 0.56 10.82 -8.32
C PHE A 72 -0.25 9.95 -9.28
N ALA A 73 -1.23 10.55 -9.96
CA ALA A 73 -2.10 9.84 -10.89
C ALA A 73 -1.31 9.23 -12.07
N GLU A 74 -0.39 10.00 -12.64
CA GLU A 74 0.51 9.55 -13.71
C GLU A 74 1.35 8.36 -13.24
N ARG A 75 2.06 8.50 -12.11
CA ARG A 75 2.95 7.45 -11.59
C ARG A 75 2.21 6.18 -11.19
N ALA A 76 1.02 6.30 -10.59
CA ALA A 76 0.22 5.12 -10.26
C ALA A 76 -0.30 4.40 -11.52
N ALA A 77 -0.66 5.14 -12.57
CA ALA A 77 -1.07 4.57 -13.86
C ALA A 77 0.10 3.87 -14.58
N ASP A 78 1.33 4.38 -14.49
CA ASP A 78 2.53 3.70 -15.00
C ASP A 78 2.71 2.30 -14.42
N TYR A 79 2.28 2.09 -13.17
CA TYR A 79 2.23 0.79 -12.51
C TYR A 79 0.93 0.02 -12.77
N ARG A 80 0.13 0.41 -13.77
CA ARG A 80 -1.12 -0.24 -14.20
C ARG A 80 -2.30 -0.10 -13.23
N ALA A 81 -2.27 0.82 -12.30
CA ALA A 81 -3.47 1.19 -11.57
C ALA A 81 -4.42 2.00 -12.48
N VAL A 82 -5.72 1.81 -12.32
CA VAL A 82 -6.71 2.74 -12.89
C VAL A 82 -6.87 3.90 -11.93
N VAL A 83 -6.67 5.14 -12.39
CA VAL A 83 -6.74 6.32 -11.53
C VAL A 83 -7.76 7.30 -12.07
N GLU A 84 -8.70 7.70 -11.23
CA GLU A 84 -9.70 8.71 -11.56
C GLU A 84 -9.65 9.86 -10.55
N ARG A 85 -9.72 11.08 -11.04
CA ARG A 85 -9.84 12.27 -10.20
C ARG A 85 -11.31 12.67 -10.14
N VAL A 86 -11.87 12.73 -8.94
CA VAL A 86 -13.29 13.01 -8.73
C VAL A 86 -13.49 14.16 -7.76
N PRO A 87 -14.47 15.06 -7.98
CA PRO A 87 -14.84 16.03 -6.97
C PRO A 87 -15.46 15.30 -5.76
N GLU A 88 -15.30 15.86 -4.55
CA GLU A 88 -15.82 15.25 -3.32
C GLU A 88 -17.31 14.89 -3.43
N ALA A 89 -18.12 15.77 -3.99
CA ALA A 89 -19.57 15.53 -4.18
C ALA A 89 -19.87 14.38 -5.18
N GLY A 90 -18.93 14.07 -6.08
CA GLY A 90 -19.09 12.99 -7.06
C GLY A 90 -18.58 11.63 -6.57
N LEU A 91 -17.92 11.60 -5.41
CA LEU A 91 -17.28 10.38 -4.90
C LEU A 91 -18.24 9.22 -4.69
N PRO A 92 -19.44 9.36 -4.09
CA PRO A 92 -20.38 8.25 -3.91
C PRO A 92 -20.83 7.64 -5.25
N ALA A 93 -21.10 8.47 -6.25
CA ALA A 93 -21.50 8.01 -7.58
C ALA A 93 -20.34 7.28 -8.30
N ALA A 94 -19.11 7.77 -8.16
CA ALA A 94 -17.93 7.12 -8.72
C ALA A 94 -17.68 5.76 -8.06
N ILE A 95 -17.79 5.65 -6.74
CA ILE A 95 -17.67 4.39 -6.00
C ILE A 95 -18.74 3.40 -6.48
N ALA A 96 -20.01 3.81 -6.53
CA ALA A 96 -21.11 2.96 -7.00
C ALA A 96 -20.85 2.45 -8.42
N ARG A 97 -20.41 3.31 -9.33
CA ARG A 97 -20.08 2.95 -10.71
C ARG A 97 -18.95 1.93 -10.79
N VAL A 98 -17.89 2.12 -10.01
CA VAL A 98 -16.72 1.21 -10.03
C VAL A 98 -17.09 -0.15 -9.44
N LEU A 99 -17.90 -0.19 -8.39
CA LEU A 99 -18.31 -1.43 -7.73
C LEU A 99 -19.49 -2.13 -8.44
N ALA A 100 -20.17 -1.49 -9.39
CA ALA A 100 -21.35 -2.02 -10.07
C ALA A 100 -21.12 -3.38 -10.76
N GLY A 101 -19.88 -3.69 -11.14
CA GLY A 101 -19.51 -4.97 -11.77
C GLY A 101 -19.14 -6.08 -10.79
N LEU A 102 -19.09 -5.81 -9.48
CA LEU A 102 -18.67 -6.77 -8.47
C LEU A 102 -19.88 -7.42 -7.78
N PRO A 103 -19.94 -8.76 -7.71
CA PRO A 103 -21.03 -9.46 -7.03
C PRO A 103 -20.98 -9.28 -5.50
N THR A 104 -19.81 -9.13 -4.94
CA THR A 104 -19.58 -8.94 -3.51
C THR A 104 -18.39 -8.00 -3.30
N PHE A 105 -18.46 -7.14 -2.29
CA PHE A 105 -17.31 -6.33 -1.90
C PHE A 105 -17.31 -6.06 -0.40
N MET A 106 -16.12 -5.93 0.13
CA MET A 106 -15.89 -5.71 1.55
C MET A 106 -15.75 -4.21 1.85
N VAL A 107 -16.36 -3.81 2.96
CA VAL A 107 -16.27 -2.46 3.52
C VAL A 107 -15.70 -2.58 4.93
N PRO A 108 -14.44 -2.19 5.17
CA PRO A 108 -13.86 -2.16 6.51
C PRO A 108 -14.55 -1.16 7.43
N ALA A 109 -14.52 -1.45 8.73
CA ALA A 109 -15.02 -0.51 9.73
C ALA A 109 -14.29 0.84 9.63
N GLY A 110 -15.05 1.93 9.75
CA GLY A 110 -14.51 3.30 9.66
C GLY A 110 -14.45 3.88 8.25
N VAL A 111 -14.91 3.16 7.23
CA VAL A 111 -15.20 3.78 5.92
C VAL A 111 -16.34 4.79 6.11
N PRO A 112 -16.19 6.05 5.63
CA PRO A 112 -17.22 7.06 5.81
C PRO A 112 -18.55 6.64 5.17
N PRO A 113 -19.68 6.65 5.91
CA PRO A 113 -20.98 6.19 5.38
C PRO A 113 -21.42 6.94 4.12
N GLN A 114 -21.05 8.22 3.98
CA GLN A 114 -21.37 9.03 2.81
C GLN A 114 -20.72 8.50 1.52
N TRP A 115 -19.62 7.76 1.59
CA TRP A 115 -19.02 7.13 0.41
C TRP A 115 -19.91 6.04 -0.17
N LEU A 116 -20.74 5.42 0.69
CA LEU A 116 -21.60 4.30 0.34
C LEU A 116 -23.01 4.74 -0.07
N ALA A 117 -23.32 6.04 -0.04
CA ALA A 117 -24.65 6.56 -0.31
C ALA A 117 -25.19 6.26 -1.73
N GLY A 118 -24.30 5.96 -2.69
CA GLY A 118 -24.66 5.54 -4.05
C GLY A 118 -24.91 4.03 -4.22
N LEU A 119 -24.74 3.24 -3.14
CA LEU A 119 -24.92 1.79 -3.16
C LEU A 119 -26.31 1.46 -2.62
N SER A 120 -27.09 0.67 -3.36
CA SER A 120 -28.39 0.20 -2.87
C SER A 120 -28.20 -0.85 -1.77
N ALA A 121 -28.92 -0.69 -0.67
CA ALA A 121 -28.84 -1.58 0.50
C ALA A 121 -29.55 -2.94 0.29
N ASP A 122 -29.95 -3.30 -0.91
CA ASP A 122 -30.81 -4.47 -1.21
C ASP A 122 -30.09 -5.83 -1.10
N GLY A 123 -29.04 -5.91 -0.28
CA GLY A 123 -28.29 -7.16 -0.06
C GLY A 123 -28.18 -7.62 1.40
N ALA A 124 -28.92 -7.00 2.33
CA ALA A 124 -28.79 -7.31 3.77
C ALA A 124 -29.58 -8.53 4.26
N ASP A 125 -30.51 -9.07 3.46
CA ASP A 125 -31.27 -10.27 3.82
C ASP A 125 -30.87 -11.47 2.96
N GLY A 126 -30.38 -12.51 3.66
CA GLY A 126 -29.93 -13.74 3.06
C GLY A 126 -31.03 -14.43 2.25
N ALA A 127 -30.79 -14.61 0.97
CA ALA A 127 -31.50 -15.58 0.15
C ALA A 127 -30.53 -16.18 -0.88
N ASP A 128 -30.29 -17.51 -0.75
CA ASP A 128 -29.72 -18.36 -1.77
C ASP A 128 -30.58 -18.32 -3.04
N GLY A 129 -30.08 -17.71 -4.11
CA GLY A 129 -30.71 -17.75 -5.43
C GLY A 129 -29.71 -17.37 -6.53
N PRO A 130 -29.74 -18.02 -7.72
CA PRO A 130 -28.80 -17.74 -8.79
C PRO A 130 -28.98 -16.34 -9.37
N ALA A 131 -27.87 -15.62 -9.53
CA ALA A 131 -27.82 -14.25 -10.05
C ALA A 131 -28.38 -14.18 -11.47
N ALA A 132 -29.51 -13.48 -11.63
CA ALA A 132 -30.03 -13.08 -12.93
C ALA A 132 -29.33 -11.79 -13.40
N ALA A 133 -28.93 -11.73 -14.68
CA ALA A 133 -28.29 -10.59 -15.29
C ALA A 133 -29.17 -9.34 -15.20
N ALA A 134 -28.69 -8.26 -14.57
CA ALA A 134 -29.39 -7.00 -14.42
C ALA A 134 -29.33 -6.14 -15.69
N PRO A 135 -30.39 -5.42 -16.06
CA PRO A 135 -30.41 -4.51 -17.22
C PRO A 135 -29.58 -3.23 -16.93
N ALA A 136 -29.01 -2.66 -18.00
CA ALA A 136 -28.19 -1.46 -17.96
C ALA A 136 -28.96 -0.25 -17.40
N GLY A 137 -28.48 0.32 -16.28
CA GLY A 137 -29.03 1.53 -15.65
C GLY A 137 -29.42 1.38 -14.17
N GLN A 138 -29.26 0.21 -13.54
CA GLN A 138 -29.56 0.03 -12.12
C GLN A 138 -28.31 0.24 -11.25
N ALA A 139 -28.53 0.79 -10.04
CA ALA A 139 -27.50 0.97 -9.00
C ALA A 139 -26.78 -0.35 -8.72
N ALA A 140 -25.51 -0.25 -8.33
CA ALA A 140 -24.68 -1.40 -8.01
C ALA A 140 -25.33 -2.28 -6.93
N THR A 141 -25.74 -3.48 -7.32
CA THR A 141 -26.40 -4.47 -6.44
C THR A 141 -25.40 -5.48 -5.84
N GLY A 142 -24.14 -5.10 -5.73
CA GLY A 142 -23.14 -5.94 -5.07
C GLY A 142 -23.41 -6.07 -3.58
N ARG A 143 -23.39 -7.30 -3.05
CA ARG A 143 -23.58 -7.55 -1.61
C ARG A 143 -22.38 -7.03 -0.81
N ILE A 144 -22.66 -6.16 0.17
CA ILE A 144 -21.66 -5.70 1.14
C ILE A 144 -21.33 -6.84 2.10
N VAL A 145 -20.06 -7.11 2.29
CA VAL A 145 -19.53 -8.09 3.25
C VAL A 145 -18.80 -7.34 4.36
N VAL A 146 -19.04 -7.72 5.60
CA VAL A 146 -18.42 -7.15 6.80
C VAL A 146 -17.45 -8.17 7.39
N ASP A 147 -16.27 -7.70 7.86
CA ASP A 147 -15.24 -8.53 8.49
C ASP A 147 -15.45 -8.62 10.02
N ASP A 148 -16.69 -8.89 10.45
CA ASP A 148 -17.03 -9.04 11.85
C ASP A 148 -18.09 -10.17 12.04
N PRO A 149 -17.69 -11.32 12.63
CA PRO A 149 -16.32 -11.68 13.08
C PRO A 149 -15.33 -11.79 11.90
N PRO A 150 -13.99 -11.73 12.17
CA PRO A 150 -12.98 -11.77 11.12
C PRO A 150 -13.10 -13.01 10.23
N LEU A 151 -13.23 -12.79 8.92
CA LEU A 151 -13.37 -13.86 7.94
C LEU A 151 -12.07 -14.64 7.77
N SER A 152 -12.19 -15.94 7.53
CA SER A 152 -11.06 -16.79 7.14
C SER A 152 -10.51 -16.41 5.76
N ALA A 153 -9.30 -16.85 5.42
CA ALA A 153 -8.73 -16.62 4.10
C ALA A 153 -9.60 -17.16 2.95
N ARG A 154 -10.28 -18.30 3.17
CA ARG A 154 -11.18 -18.92 2.18
C ARG A 154 -12.44 -18.09 1.96
N GLU A 155 -12.98 -17.51 3.03
CA GLU A 155 -14.16 -16.63 2.93
C GLU A 155 -13.79 -15.32 2.24
N LEU A 156 -12.59 -14.77 2.53
CA LEU A 156 -12.07 -13.59 1.86
C LEU A 156 -11.81 -13.83 0.37
N ASP A 157 -11.34 -15.00 -0.02
CA ASP A 157 -11.12 -15.40 -1.42
C ASP A 157 -12.44 -15.44 -2.23
N ALA A 158 -13.56 -15.67 -1.56
CA ALA A 158 -14.89 -15.60 -2.17
C ALA A 158 -15.43 -14.16 -2.32
N VAL A 159 -14.77 -13.16 -1.74
CA VAL A 159 -15.14 -11.74 -1.87
C VAL A 159 -14.43 -11.15 -3.09
N ALA A 160 -15.21 -10.61 -4.03
CA ALA A 160 -14.67 -10.12 -5.30
C ALA A 160 -13.78 -8.88 -5.14
N GLY A 161 -14.05 -8.01 -4.15
CA GLY A 161 -13.25 -6.80 -3.96
C GLY A 161 -13.37 -6.17 -2.59
N VAL A 162 -12.56 -5.17 -2.35
CA VAL A 162 -12.55 -4.36 -1.12
C VAL A 162 -12.48 -2.88 -1.47
N ILE A 163 -13.18 -2.04 -0.69
CA ILE A 163 -13.01 -0.59 -0.71
C ILE A 163 -12.28 -0.14 0.54
N THR A 164 -11.28 0.72 0.40
CA THR A 164 -10.58 1.32 1.55
C THR A 164 -10.28 2.79 1.34
N GLY A 165 -10.01 3.51 2.43
CA GLY A 165 -9.19 4.72 2.40
C GLY A 165 -7.70 4.38 2.43
N CYS A 166 -6.87 5.39 2.65
CA CYS A 166 -5.43 5.26 2.88
C CYS A 166 -4.97 6.18 4.02
N ALA A 167 -3.76 5.97 4.52
CA ALA A 167 -3.11 6.86 5.47
C ALA A 167 -2.42 8.02 4.74
N ALA A 168 -1.71 7.72 3.66
CA ALA A 168 -1.02 8.69 2.81
C ALA A 168 -0.83 8.12 1.39
N ALA A 169 -0.45 8.99 0.45
CA ALA A 169 0.00 8.60 -0.88
C ALA A 169 1.26 9.39 -1.25
N ILE A 170 2.10 8.84 -2.12
CA ILE A 170 3.37 9.44 -2.54
C ILE A 170 3.32 9.74 -4.03
N ALA A 171 3.42 11.01 -4.40
CA ALA A 171 3.33 11.44 -5.78
C ALA A 171 4.51 10.93 -6.64
N GLU A 172 5.72 11.05 -6.14
CA GLU A 172 6.94 10.66 -6.85
C GLU A 172 6.94 9.22 -7.35
N THR A 173 6.32 8.31 -6.60
CA THR A 173 6.34 6.86 -6.88
C THR A 173 4.97 6.27 -7.19
N GLY A 174 3.88 7.05 -7.16
CA GLY A 174 2.52 6.52 -7.33
C GLY A 174 2.12 5.50 -6.26
N THR A 175 2.67 5.62 -5.06
CA THR A 175 2.51 4.64 -3.98
C THR A 175 1.40 5.06 -3.02
N ILE A 176 0.57 4.12 -2.60
CA ILE A 176 -0.42 4.28 -1.54
C ILE A 176 0.11 3.63 -0.26
N ILE A 177 -0.12 4.26 0.89
CA ILE A 177 0.29 3.73 2.19
C ILE A 177 -0.95 3.44 3.02
N LEU A 178 -1.07 2.20 3.47
CA LEU A 178 -2.06 1.77 4.46
C LEU A 178 -1.38 1.59 5.81
N ASP A 179 -2.02 2.08 6.87
CA ASP A 179 -1.57 1.93 8.27
C ASP A 179 -2.53 1.07 9.10
N HIS A 180 -3.46 0.38 8.41
CA HIS A 180 -4.50 -0.46 9.01
C HIS A 180 -5.41 0.27 10.00
N GLY A 181 -5.54 1.59 9.85
CA GLY A 181 -6.45 2.43 10.62
C GLY A 181 -7.90 2.34 10.18
N PRO A 182 -8.75 3.23 10.74
CA PRO A 182 -10.15 3.30 10.35
C PRO A 182 -10.33 3.44 8.84
N GLY A 183 -11.26 2.70 8.27
CA GLY A 183 -11.53 2.67 6.84
C GLY A 183 -10.52 1.91 5.98
N GLN A 184 -9.51 1.25 6.57
CA GLN A 184 -8.50 0.47 5.85
C GLN A 184 -8.56 -1.02 6.18
N GLY A 185 -8.95 -1.36 7.40
CA GLY A 185 -9.07 -2.73 7.88
C GLY A 185 -7.74 -3.47 8.05
N ARG A 186 -7.82 -4.74 8.44
CA ARG A 186 -6.64 -5.59 8.61
C ARG A 186 -6.00 -5.97 7.27
N ARG A 187 -4.70 -6.29 7.26
CA ARG A 187 -3.91 -6.58 6.04
C ARG A 187 -4.54 -7.63 5.12
N ALA A 188 -5.22 -8.65 5.67
CA ALA A 188 -5.83 -9.71 4.86
C ALA A 188 -6.90 -9.17 3.88
N LEU A 189 -7.62 -8.12 4.24
CA LEU A 189 -8.68 -7.52 3.42
C LEU A 189 -8.16 -6.91 2.12
N THR A 190 -6.93 -6.42 2.12
CA THR A 190 -6.27 -5.81 0.96
C THR A 190 -5.21 -6.73 0.33
N LEU A 191 -5.18 -8.01 0.75
CA LEU A 191 -4.26 -9.02 0.25
C LEU A 191 -4.97 -10.13 -0.53
N VAL A 192 -6.14 -10.58 -0.05
CA VAL A 192 -6.82 -11.77 -0.57
C VAL A 192 -7.81 -11.45 -1.70
N PRO A 193 -8.76 -10.49 -1.57
CA PRO A 193 -9.68 -10.14 -2.65
C PRO A 193 -8.93 -9.67 -3.90
N ASP A 194 -9.47 -9.99 -5.07
CA ASP A 194 -8.82 -9.74 -6.36
C ASP A 194 -8.90 -8.29 -6.85
N PHE A 195 -9.87 -7.53 -6.35
CA PHE A 195 -10.09 -6.13 -6.70
C PHE A 195 -9.94 -5.22 -5.47
N HIS A 196 -9.16 -4.16 -5.58
CA HIS A 196 -9.00 -3.15 -4.54
C HIS A 196 -9.36 -1.76 -5.07
N LEU A 197 -10.43 -1.19 -4.54
CA LEU A 197 -10.80 0.21 -4.74
C LEU A 197 -10.24 1.04 -3.57
N VAL A 198 -9.37 2.00 -3.86
CA VAL A 198 -8.80 2.89 -2.85
C VAL A 198 -9.27 4.32 -3.08
N VAL A 199 -9.80 4.93 -2.04
CA VAL A 199 -10.06 6.38 -2.04
C VAL A 199 -8.89 7.10 -1.41
N VAL A 200 -8.25 7.96 -2.18
CA VAL A 200 -7.15 8.83 -1.77
C VAL A 200 -7.69 10.27 -1.75
N ARG A 201 -7.60 10.95 -0.62
CA ARG A 201 -7.93 12.38 -0.57
C ARG A 201 -6.75 13.18 -1.08
N ALA A 202 -7.00 14.28 -1.77
CA ALA A 202 -5.96 15.12 -2.34
C ALA A 202 -4.97 15.64 -1.27
N ASP A 203 -5.46 15.90 -0.04
CA ASP A 203 -4.64 16.32 1.09
C ASP A 203 -3.76 15.22 1.70
N GLN A 204 -4.03 13.94 1.37
CA GLN A 204 -3.20 12.80 1.77
C GLN A 204 -2.03 12.55 0.82
N VAL A 205 -2.00 13.21 -0.34
CA VAL A 205 -0.90 13.07 -1.29
C VAL A 205 0.31 13.88 -0.79
N ALA A 206 1.40 13.19 -0.53
CA ALA A 206 2.71 13.76 -0.24
C ALA A 206 3.53 13.86 -1.52
N ALA A 207 4.40 14.85 -1.63
CA ALA A 207 5.24 15.01 -2.81
C ALA A 207 6.24 13.85 -2.96
N ASP A 208 6.86 13.46 -1.86
CA ASP A 208 7.93 12.46 -1.80
C ASP A 208 7.83 11.54 -0.56
N LEU A 209 8.70 10.55 -0.49
CA LEU A 209 8.72 9.56 0.60
C LEU A 209 9.01 10.18 1.98
N PRO A 210 10.01 11.10 2.16
CA PRO A 210 10.24 11.75 3.44
C PRO A 210 9.02 12.51 3.99
N ASP A 211 8.29 13.24 3.13
CA ASP A 211 7.07 13.95 3.52
C ASP A 211 5.96 12.95 3.92
N ALA A 212 5.79 11.88 3.16
CA ALA A 212 4.81 10.85 3.50
C ALA A 212 5.11 10.18 4.85
N ILE A 213 6.37 9.77 5.08
CA ILE A 213 6.78 9.11 6.34
C ILE A 213 6.59 10.05 7.55
N ALA A 214 6.82 11.35 7.39
CA ALA A 214 6.62 12.32 8.46
C ALA A 214 5.16 12.43 8.94
N ARG A 215 4.20 11.98 8.13
CA ARG A 215 2.76 11.98 8.43
C ARG A 215 2.27 10.68 9.08
N LEU A 216 3.11 9.62 9.10
CA LEU A 216 2.75 8.30 9.58
C LEU A 216 3.09 8.11 11.06
N ASP A 217 2.30 7.31 11.75
CA ASP A 217 2.60 6.85 13.10
C ASP A 217 3.59 5.67 13.04
N PRO A 218 4.86 5.83 13.49
CA PRO A 218 5.87 4.77 13.41
C PRO A 218 5.55 3.53 14.27
N ALA A 219 4.59 3.62 15.19
CA ALA A 219 4.16 2.49 16.02
C ALA A 219 3.17 1.56 15.29
N ARG A 220 2.62 1.98 14.15
CA ARG A 220 1.65 1.22 13.37
C ARG A 220 2.34 0.42 12.25
N PRO A 221 1.80 -0.75 11.87
CA PRO A 221 2.27 -1.46 10.70
C PRO A 221 1.88 -0.71 9.43
N HIS A 222 2.80 -0.61 8.46
CA HIS A 222 2.55 0.07 7.19
C HIS A 222 2.62 -0.92 6.03
N THR A 223 1.72 -0.73 5.06
CA THR A 223 1.75 -1.43 3.78
C THR A 223 1.87 -0.41 2.66
N PHE A 224 2.92 -0.52 1.87
CA PHE A 224 3.16 0.31 0.69
C PHE A 224 2.67 -0.45 -0.55
N ILE A 225 1.81 0.19 -1.35
CA ILE A 225 1.18 -0.39 -2.54
C ILE A 225 1.55 0.49 -3.74
N SER A 226 2.40 -0.05 -4.62
CA SER A 226 2.82 0.61 -5.86
C SER A 226 2.28 -0.18 -7.05
N GLY A 227 1.01 0.06 -7.39
CA GLY A 227 0.29 -0.66 -8.43
C GLY A 227 -0.34 -1.99 -7.99
N PRO A 228 -1.06 -2.68 -8.90
CA PRO A 228 -1.65 -3.99 -8.66
C PRO A 228 -0.58 -5.07 -8.47
N SER A 229 -0.95 -6.15 -7.77
CA SER A 229 -0.03 -7.24 -7.44
C SER A 229 0.55 -7.90 -8.68
N ALA A 230 1.88 -7.91 -8.77
CA ALA A 230 2.61 -8.63 -9.80
C ALA A 230 4.02 -8.95 -9.32
N THR A 231 4.58 -10.06 -9.80
CA THR A 231 6.00 -10.37 -9.68
C THR A 231 6.62 -10.58 -11.05
N SER A 232 7.87 -10.19 -11.21
CA SER A 232 8.68 -10.40 -12.42
C SER A 232 10.03 -11.01 -12.09
N ASP A 233 10.21 -11.52 -10.89
CA ASP A 233 11.51 -11.96 -10.36
C ASP A 233 12.00 -13.26 -10.98
N ILE A 234 11.10 -14.02 -11.59
CA ILE A 234 11.41 -15.28 -12.26
C ILE A 234 11.22 -15.11 -13.76
N GLU A 235 12.29 -15.31 -14.54
CA GLU A 235 12.32 -15.31 -16.02
C GLU A 235 11.91 -13.98 -16.70
N LEU A 236 11.87 -12.84 -15.98
CA LEU A 236 11.45 -11.52 -16.49
C LEU A 236 10.00 -11.50 -17.03
N ILE A 237 9.21 -12.53 -16.75
CA ILE A 237 7.79 -12.62 -17.11
C ILE A 237 6.98 -12.12 -15.93
N ARG A 238 6.15 -11.07 -16.16
CA ARG A 238 5.24 -10.54 -15.16
C ARG A 238 4.10 -11.52 -14.90
N VAL A 239 4.05 -12.07 -13.68
CA VAL A 239 2.92 -12.88 -13.20
C VAL A 239 2.08 -12.02 -12.25
N GLU A 240 0.79 -11.91 -12.54
CA GLU A 240 -0.14 -11.09 -11.77
C GLU A 240 -0.84 -11.90 -10.67
N GLY A 241 -1.21 -11.23 -9.56
CA GLY A 241 -2.03 -11.83 -8.51
C GLY A 241 -1.31 -12.78 -7.54
N VAL A 242 0.02 -12.73 -7.46
CA VAL A 242 0.79 -13.63 -6.56
C VAL A 242 0.70 -13.20 -5.10
N HIS A 243 0.67 -11.88 -4.83
CA HIS A 243 0.79 -11.32 -3.48
C HIS A 243 -0.24 -10.22 -3.19
N GLY A 244 -1.41 -10.26 -3.82
CA GLY A 244 -2.48 -9.28 -3.61
C GLY A 244 -3.40 -9.11 -4.81
N PRO A 245 -4.27 -8.10 -4.79
CA PRO A 245 -5.23 -7.80 -5.84
C PRO A 245 -4.59 -7.61 -7.21
N ARG A 246 -5.13 -8.26 -8.24
CA ARG A 246 -4.73 -8.04 -9.64
C ARG A 246 -5.22 -6.72 -10.20
N ASN A 247 -6.29 -6.19 -9.60
CA ASN A 247 -6.94 -4.97 -10.05
C ASN A 247 -6.86 -3.91 -8.95
N LEU A 248 -6.21 -2.79 -9.23
CA LEU A 248 -6.14 -1.63 -8.35
C LEU A 248 -6.81 -0.44 -9.02
N HIS A 249 -7.87 0.07 -8.40
CA HIS A 249 -8.58 1.26 -8.82
C HIS A 249 -8.46 2.36 -7.76
N ILE A 250 -8.05 3.54 -8.14
CA ILE A 250 -7.79 4.66 -7.25
C ILE A 250 -8.73 5.81 -7.59
N LEU A 251 -9.54 6.23 -6.64
CA LEU A 251 -10.31 7.47 -6.74
C LEU A 251 -9.61 8.56 -5.93
N VAL A 252 -9.12 9.61 -6.60
CA VAL A 252 -8.54 10.77 -5.93
C VAL A 252 -9.61 11.83 -5.75
N ALA A 253 -10.00 12.05 -4.49
CA ALA A 253 -11.10 12.94 -4.10
C ALA A 253 -10.61 14.26 -3.50
N GLY A 254 -11.51 15.28 -3.48
CA GLY A 254 -11.24 16.56 -2.79
C GLY A 254 -10.59 17.64 -3.66
N LEU A 255 -10.66 17.50 -4.99
CA LEU A 255 -10.20 18.52 -5.91
C LEU A 255 -11.38 19.40 -6.37
N PRO A 256 -11.15 20.73 -6.61
CA PRO A 256 -12.13 21.51 -7.37
C PRO A 256 -12.30 20.85 -8.73
N ALA A 257 -13.54 20.72 -9.21
CA ALA A 257 -13.90 19.98 -10.39
C ALA A 257 -13.08 20.38 -11.64
N PRO A 258 -12.12 19.56 -12.08
CA PRO A 258 -11.60 19.62 -13.44
C PRO A 258 -12.31 18.57 -14.29
N PRO A 259 -12.16 18.60 -15.62
CA PRO A 259 -12.69 17.55 -16.46
C PRO A 259 -12.17 16.17 -16.00
N VAL A 260 -13.05 15.19 -16.01
CA VAL A 260 -12.72 13.81 -15.61
C VAL A 260 -11.69 13.26 -16.59
N PHE A 261 -10.44 13.16 -16.15
CA PHE A 261 -9.41 12.42 -16.89
C PHE A 261 -9.29 11.03 -16.27
N ILE A 262 -9.64 10.02 -17.06
CA ILE A 262 -9.36 8.62 -16.74
C ILE A 262 -7.98 8.34 -17.36
N VAL A 263 -6.97 8.16 -16.52
CA VAL A 263 -5.67 7.68 -16.98
C VAL A 263 -5.72 6.17 -16.93
N SER A 264 -5.85 5.55 -18.11
CA SER A 264 -5.78 4.09 -18.24
C SER A 264 -4.33 3.66 -18.47
N PRO A 265 -3.92 2.49 -17.95
CA PRO A 265 -2.57 1.99 -18.19
C PRO A 265 -2.31 1.79 -19.68
N PRO A 266 -1.06 1.95 -20.16
CA PRO A 266 -0.68 1.61 -21.52
C PRO A 266 -0.93 0.11 -21.78
N ARG A 267 -1.40 -0.21 -22.98
CA ARG A 267 -1.70 -1.59 -23.42
C ARG A 267 -0.43 -2.42 -23.58
#